data_d169d6c9df34649a0000ab7ae91e110f
#
_entry.id   d169d6c9df34649a0000ab7ae91e110f
#
_cell.length_a   1.000
_cell.length_b   1.000
_cell.length_c   1.000
_cell.angle_alpha   90.00
_cell.angle_beta   90.00
_cell.angle_gamma   90.00
#
_symmetry.space_group_name_H-M   'P 1'
#
loop_
_entity.id
_entity.type
_entity.pdbx_description
1 polymer ?
#
loop_
_entity_poly.entity_id
_entity_poly.type
_entity_poly.pdbx_seq_one_letter_code
_entity_poly.pdbx_strand_id
1 'polypeptide(L)'
;PKNPKIGLSLSGGGAKGFAHIGVLKVLDSLGVKVDYISGTSMGAIVGGLYASGYTGKEIEKVVMETDFYTIIANEKNRKETTFFDKSVDKYILNIPVKDGKFNVLPKAISTGQKNIYLLKELFKNVSTINDFSKLPIPFMCIATNLESGKIEIFEQGDLVSSIMASSAFPSLMDPVKINDSLYIDGAMIINYPSKPLKDKGIDIVIGVDLSQGLANRDNLQSAI
;
A
#
# COMPACT_ATOMS: atom_id res chain seq x y z
N PRO A 1 25.23 -14.12 24.93
CA PRO A 1 23.93 -14.37 24.27
C PRO A 1 23.78 -13.39 23.13
N LYS A 2 23.45 -13.91 21.93
CA LYS A 2 23.19 -13.06 20.77
C LYS A 2 21.83 -12.39 20.98
N ASN A 3 21.76 -11.08 20.84
CA ASN A 3 20.45 -10.40 20.92
C ASN A 3 19.51 -10.94 19.84
N PRO A 4 18.25 -11.26 20.15
CA PRO A 4 17.33 -11.76 19.17
C PRO A 4 17.04 -10.69 18.11
N LYS A 5 16.93 -11.09 16.86
CA LYS A 5 16.50 -10.24 15.75
C LYS A 5 14.99 -10.08 15.80
N ILE A 6 14.53 -8.84 15.77
CA ILE A 6 13.12 -8.46 15.84
C ILE A 6 12.65 -8.02 14.43
N GLY A 7 11.64 -8.69 13.91
CA GLY A 7 10.97 -8.30 12.69
C GLY A 7 9.59 -7.73 12.95
N LEU A 8 9.17 -6.79 12.12
CA LEU A 8 7.85 -6.17 12.15
C LEU A 8 7.06 -6.56 10.90
N SER A 9 5.90 -7.19 11.09
CA SER A 9 5.00 -7.57 9.98
C SER A 9 3.71 -6.78 10.03
N LEU A 10 3.42 -6.03 8.96
CA LEU A 10 2.27 -5.13 8.86
C LEU A 10 1.32 -5.59 7.75
N SER A 11 0.09 -5.93 8.11
CA SER A 11 -0.92 -6.37 7.15
C SER A 11 -1.50 -5.25 6.32
N GLY A 12 -2.15 -5.60 5.22
CA GLY A 12 -3.07 -4.72 4.53
C GLY A 12 -4.33 -4.46 5.37
N GLY A 13 -5.07 -3.42 5.00
CA GLY A 13 -6.29 -3.08 5.74
C GLY A 13 -6.95 -1.77 5.29
N GLY A 14 -6.52 -1.17 4.19
CA GLY A 14 -7.02 0.13 3.74
C GLY A 14 -6.92 1.16 4.85
N ALA A 15 -7.99 1.92 5.12
CA ALA A 15 -8.01 2.94 6.18
C ALA A 15 -7.72 2.38 7.59
N LYS A 16 -8.03 1.11 7.85
CA LYS A 16 -7.68 0.48 9.14
C LYS A 16 -6.16 0.41 9.35
N GLY A 17 -5.37 0.46 8.27
CA GLY A 17 -3.91 0.45 8.31
C GLY A 17 -3.30 1.61 9.10
N PHE A 18 -4.04 2.68 9.34
CA PHE A 18 -3.58 3.74 10.24
C PHE A 18 -3.37 3.28 11.68
N ALA A 19 -3.96 2.14 12.09
CA ALA A 19 -3.70 1.53 13.39
C ALA A 19 -2.23 1.08 13.55
N HIS A 20 -1.53 0.77 12.46
CA HIS A 20 -0.10 0.48 12.48
C HIS A 20 0.70 1.60 13.15
N ILE A 21 0.32 2.86 12.91
CA ILE A 21 0.99 4.04 13.46
C ILE A 21 1.00 4.03 14.99
N GLY A 22 -0.11 3.60 15.61
CA GLY A 22 -0.19 3.45 17.07
C GLY A 22 0.86 2.47 17.60
N VAL A 23 1.05 1.34 16.91
CA VAL A 23 2.05 0.35 17.28
C VAL A 23 3.46 0.90 17.10
N LEU A 24 3.76 1.58 15.97
CA LEU A 24 5.06 2.20 15.73
C LEU A 24 5.42 3.22 16.82
N LYS A 25 4.47 4.08 17.22
CA LYS A 25 4.67 5.04 18.31
C LYS A 25 5.04 4.35 19.64
N VAL A 26 4.44 3.19 19.92
CA VAL A 26 4.77 2.40 21.12
C VAL A 26 6.16 1.81 20.97
N LEU A 27 6.53 1.21 19.84
CA LEU A 27 7.87 0.68 19.60
C LEU A 27 8.94 1.75 19.74
N ASP A 28 8.71 2.94 19.17
CA ASP A 28 9.59 4.09 19.32
C ASP A 28 9.75 4.51 20.79
N SER A 29 8.65 4.57 21.55
CA SER A 29 8.66 4.98 22.96
C SER A 29 9.40 4.00 23.87
N LEU A 30 9.38 2.72 23.50
CA LEU A 30 10.07 1.65 24.22
C LEU A 30 11.52 1.46 23.74
N GLY A 31 11.95 2.17 22.69
CA GLY A 31 13.29 2.01 22.11
C GLY A 31 13.50 0.64 21.48
N VAL A 32 12.45 -0.01 20.99
CA VAL A 32 12.54 -1.34 20.35
C VAL A 32 13.21 -1.19 18.99
N LYS A 33 14.38 -1.82 18.84
CA LYS A 33 15.09 -1.86 17.57
C LYS A 33 14.48 -2.94 16.67
N VAL A 34 13.89 -2.52 15.56
CA VAL A 34 13.40 -3.41 14.52
C VAL A 34 14.53 -3.70 13.52
N ASP A 35 14.77 -4.98 13.21
CA ASP A 35 15.84 -5.42 12.31
C ASP A 35 15.36 -5.70 10.88
N TYR A 36 14.07 -5.92 10.67
CA TYR A 36 13.47 -6.13 9.35
C TYR A 36 11.97 -5.81 9.37
N ILE A 37 11.45 -5.29 8.26
CA ILE A 37 10.02 -4.98 8.11
C ILE A 37 9.46 -5.68 6.87
N SER A 38 8.30 -6.30 7.02
CA SER A 38 7.47 -6.78 5.90
C SER A 38 6.11 -6.10 5.90
N GLY A 39 5.63 -5.72 4.73
CA GLY A 39 4.35 -5.03 4.60
C GLY A 39 3.54 -5.46 3.38
N THR A 40 2.21 -5.39 3.49
CA THR A 40 1.27 -5.56 2.38
C THR A 40 0.31 -4.38 2.34
N SER A 41 0.04 -3.83 1.14
CA SER A 41 -0.94 -2.74 0.95
C SER A 41 -0.64 -1.54 1.85
N MET A 42 -1.59 -1.09 2.69
CA MET A 42 -1.35 -0.02 3.65
C MET A 42 -0.18 -0.33 4.60
N GLY A 43 0.02 -1.60 4.96
CA GLY A 43 1.19 -2.04 5.73
C GLY A 43 2.52 -1.86 4.99
N ALA A 44 2.51 -1.93 3.64
CA ALA A 44 3.68 -1.60 2.83
C ALA A 44 3.97 -0.09 2.82
N ILE A 45 2.94 0.74 2.76
CA ILE A 45 3.09 2.21 2.83
C ILE A 45 3.64 2.63 4.19
N VAL A 46 2.99 2.24 5.27
CA VAL A 46 3.38 2.62 6.64
C VAL A 46 4.73 2.00 7.02
N GLY A 47 4.91 0.71 6.69
CA GLY A 47 6.17 -0.01 6.94
C GLY A 47 7.33 0.54 6.13
N GLY A 48 7.10 0.91 4.87
CA GLY A 48 8.09 1.54 4.01
C GLY A 48 8.54 2.91 4.53
N LEU A 49 7.61 3.75 5.02
CA LEU A 49 7.95 5.02 5.65
C LEU A 49 8.81 4.80 6.89
N TYR A 50 8.41 3.89 7.77
CA TYR A 50 9.19 3.56 8.97
C TYR A 50 10.57 2.99 8.62
N ALA A 51 10.63 2.11 7.61
CA ALA A 51 11.89 1.56 7.10
C ALA A 51 12.82 2.64 6.51
N SER A 52 12.24 3.73 5.99
CA SER A 52 12.97 4.88 5.43
C SER A 52 13.43 5.89 6.48
N GLY A 53 13.20 5.60 7.78
CA GLY A 53 13.69 6.39 8.90
C GLY A 53 12.67 7.34 9.52
N TYR A 54 11.40 7.32 9.09
CA TYR A 54 10.36 8.08 9.78
C TYR A 54 10.03 7.43 11.13
N THR A 55 9.79 8.23 12.14
CA THR A 55 9.21 7.79 13.41
C THR A 55 7.70 7.62 13.30
N GLY A 56 7.08 6.87 14.19
CA GLY A 56 5.63 6.75 14.25
C GLY A 56 4.91 8.09 14.41
N LYS A 57 5.51 9.06 15.11
CA LYS A 57 4.96 10.43 15.23
C LYS A 57 5.03 11.21 13.93
N GLU A 58 6.11 11.09 13.16
CA GLU A 58 6.24 11.75 11.87
C GLU A 58 5.26 11.16 10.84
N ILE A 59 5.08 9.82 10.86
CA ILE A 59 4.07 9.17 10.01
C ILE A 59 2.65 9.63 10.39
N GLU A 60 2.34 9.74 11.69
CA GLU A 60 1.06 10.30 12.15
C GLU A 60 0.82 11.70 11.61
N LYS A 61 1.85 12.56 11.68
CA LYS A 61 1.76 13.93 11.14
C LYS A 61 1.47 13.93 9.64
N VAL A 62 2.20 13.11 8.87
CA VAL A 62 1.95 12.96 7.42
C VAL A 62 0.51 12.56 7.15
N VAL A 63 -0.02 11.59 7.90
CA VAL A 63 -1.40 11.10 7.73
C VAL A 63 -2.42 12.18 8.09
N MET A 64 -2.21 12.95 9.14
CA MET A 64 -3.11 14.02 9.57
C MET A 64 -3.10 15.23 8.64
N GLU A 65 -1.98 15.51 7.97
CA GLU A 65 -1.82 16.61 7.03
C GLU A 65 -2.20 16.25 5.59
N THR A 66 -2.39 14.95 5.30
CA THR A 66 -2.71 14.46 3.96
C THR A 66 -4.20 14.24 3.79
N ASP A 67 -4.79 14.89 2.80
CA ASP A 67 -6.18 14.61 2.40
C ASP A 67 -6.24 13.32 1.57
N PHE A 68 -6.24 12.18 2.29
CA PHE A 68 -6.31 10.86 1.67
C PHE A 68 -7.58 10.64 0.86
N TYR A 69 -8.69 11.27 1.22
CA TYR A 69 -9.94 11.15 0.47
C TYR A 69 -9.78 11.69 -0.95
N THR A 70 -9.28 12.91 -1.08
CA THR A 70 -9.02 13.55 -2.39
C THR A 70 -7.99 12.77 -3.21
N ILE A 71 -7.01 12.14 -2.56
CA ILE A 71 -5.97 11.36 -3.21
C ILE A 71 -6.53 10.03 -3.74
N ILE A 72 -7.29 9.29 -2.93
CA ILE A 72 -7.86 7.99 -3.30
C ILE A 72 -9.00 8.14 -4.31
N ALA A 73 -9.90 9.10 -4.08
CA ALA A 73 -11.01 9.37 -4.98
C ALA A 73 -10.57 9.99 -6.31
N ASN A 74 -9.30 10.39 -6.42
CA ASN A 74 -8.76 11.11 -7.60
C ASN A 74 -9.64 12.32 -7.97
N GLU A 75 -10.33 12.92 -6.99
CA GLU A 75 -11.15 14.10 -7.24
C GLU A 75 -10.28 15.23 -7.77
N LYS A 76 -10.60 15.68 -8.95
CA LYS A 76 -10.04 16.92 -9.49
C LYS A 76 -10.59 18.04 -8.62
N ASN A 77 -9.70 18.82 -8.02
CA ASN A 77 -10.10 20.01 -7.29
C ASN A 77 -10.94 20.87 -8.25
N ARG A 78 -12.13 21.29 -7.84
CA ARG A 78 -13.07 22.05 -8.68
C ARG A 78 -12.45 23.32 -9.28
N LYS A 79 -11.34 23.80 -8.69
CA LYS A 79 -10.52 24.90 -9.20
C LYS A 79 -9.61 24.49 -10.38
N GLU A 80 -9.27 23.22 -10.50
CA GLU A 80 -8.39 22.66 -11.53
C GLU A 80 -9.18 22.06 -12.72
N THR A 81 -10.51 21.98 -12.61
CA THR A 81 -11.39 21.45 -13.66
C THR A 81 -11.68 22.53 -14.69
N THR A 82 -11.46 22.22 -15.98
CA THR A 82 -11.79 23.15 -17.06
C THR A 82 -13.29 23.42 -17.11
N PHE A 83 -13.69 24.58 -17.67
CA PHE A 83 -15.10 24.95 -17.78
C PHE A 83 -15.95 23.90 -18.48
N PHE A 84 -15.40 23.20 -19.46
CA PHE A 84 -16.08 22.13 -20.21
C PHE A 84 -16.23 20.84 -19.40
N ASP A 85 -15.29 20.49 -18.54
CA ASP A 85 -15.37 19.30 -17.69
C ASP A 85 -16.37 19.46 -16.53
N LYS A 86 -16.67 20.71 -16.12
CA LYS A 86 -17.65 21.00 -15.07
C LYS A 86 -19.09 20.60 -15.41
N SER A 87 -19.41 20.42 -16.68
CA SER A 87 -20.73 19.98 -17.13
C SER A 87 -20.94 18.46 -17.03
N VAL A 88 -19.85 17.69 -16.91
CA VAL A 88 -19.87 16.23 -16.85
C VAL A 88 -20.12 15.72 -15.42
N ASP A 89 -19.86 16.56 -14.40
CA ASP A 89 -20.08 16.25 -12.97
C ASP A 89 -21.56 16.03 -12.59
N LYS A 90 -22.47 16.21 -13.51
CA LYS A 90 -23.92 15.99 -13.28
C LYS A 90 -24.37 14.52 -13.38
N TYR A 91 -23.50 13.64 -13.86
CA TYR A 91 -23.85 12.25 -14.10
C TYR A 91 -23.14 11.32 -13.12
N ILE A 92 -23.90 10.55 -12.37
CA ILE A 92 -23.42 9.59 -11.37
C ILE A 92 -22.70 8.39 -12.04
N LEU A 93 -22.93 8.17 -13.34
CA LEU A 93 -22.35 7.09 -14.11
C LEU A 93 -21.97 7.59 -15.52
N ASN A 94 -20.66 7.64 -15.77
CA ASN A 94 -20.12 7.83 -17.12
C ASN A 94 -19.71 6.47 -17.70
N ILE A 95 -20.49 5.94 -18.64
CA ILE A 95 -20.15 4.71 -19.38
C ILE A 95 -19.44 5.14 -20.67
N PRO A 96 -18.11 4.96 -20.77
CA PRO A 96 -17.40 5.31 -22.00
C PRO A 96 -17.78 4.36 -23.14
N VAL A 97 -18.13 4.94 -24.28
CA VAL A 97 -18.33 4.20 -25.53
C VAL A 97 -17.04 4.30 -26.34
N LYS A 98 -16.41 3.17 -26.63
CA LYS A 98 -15.26 3.10 -27.52
C LYS A 98 -15.56 2.10 -28.64
N ASP A 99 -15.39 2.53 -29.89
CA ASP A 99 -15.64 1.71 -31.10
C ASP A 99 -17.06 1.11 -31.15
N GLY A 100 -18.06 1.90 -30.71
CA GLY A 100 -19.48 1.48 -30.74
C GLY A 100 -19.85 0.42 -29.67
N LYS A 101 -18.94 0.07 -28.77
CA LYS A 101 -19.19 -0.88 -27.67
C LYS A 101 -19.19 -0.15 -26.32
N PHE A 102 -20.18 -0.49 -25.48
CA PHE A 102 -20.22 -0.04 -24.10
C PHE A 102 -19.09 -0.74 -23.32
N ASN A 103 -18.17 0.04 -22.79
CA ASN A 103 -17.14 -0.49 -21.91
C ASN A 103 -17.71 -0.53 -20.47
N VAL A 104 -18.36 -1.63 -20.12
CA VAL A 104 -19.11 -1.81 -18.86
C VAL A 104 -18.19 -2.14 -17.68
N LEU A 105 -16.90 -2.43 -17.94
CA LEU A 105 -15.94 -2.63 -16.85
C LEU A 105 -15.66 -1.26 -16.22
N PRO A 106 -15.96 -1.07 -14.92
CA PRO A 106 -15.61 0.17 -14.25
C PRO A 106 -14.10 0.35 -14.35
N LYS A 107 -13.66 1.46 -14.98
CA LYS A 107 -12.27 1.89 -14.82
C LYS A 107 -12.03 2.09 -13.33
N ALA A 108 -10.84 1.72 -12.87
CA ALA A 108 -10.45 2.02 -11.51
C ALA A 108 -10.75 3.50 -11.19
N ILE A 109 -11.20 3.76 -9.97
CA ILE A 109 -11.59 5.11 -9.51
C ILE A 109 -10.39 6.05 -9.59
N SER A 110 -9.17 5.50 -9.43
CA SER A 110 -7.93 6.27 -9.45
C SER A 110 -6.89 5.65 -10.38
N THR A 111 -6.26 6.49 -11.21
CA THR A 111 -5.04 6.11 -11.96
C THR A 111 -3.80 6.03 -11.06
N GLY A 112 -3.91 6.34 -9.77
CA GLY A 112 -2.82 6.31 -8.81
C GLY A 112 -1.78 7.43 -8.96
N GLN A 113 -1.94 8.36 -9.92
CA GLN A 113 -0.92 9.40 -10.17
C GLN A 113 -0.67 10.31 -8.96
N LYS A 114 -1.74 10.73 -8.28
CA LYS A 114 -1.59 11.56 -7.07
C LYS A 114 -0.88 10.80 -5.94
N ASN A 115 -1.18 9.50 -5.81
CA ASN A 115 -0.50 8.61 -4.86
C ASN A 115 0.99 8.51 -5.18
N ILE A 116 1.35 8.35 -6.46
CA ILE A 116 2.76 8.28 -6.90
C ILE A 116 3.51 9.57 -6.53
N TYR A 117 2.93 10.75 -6.79
CA TYR A 117 3.57 12.03 -6.46
C TYR A 117 3.77 12.18 -4.95
N LEU A 118 2.75 11.87 -4.15
CA LEU A 118 2.85 11.90 -2.70
C LEU A 118 3.93 10.95 -2.19
N LEU A 119 3.92 9.70 -2.64
CA LEU A 119 4.92 8.70 -2.21
C LEU A 119 6.33 9.10 -2.66
N LYS A 120 6.51 9.64 -3.87
CA LYS A 120 7.82 10.14 -4.32
C LYS A 120 8.36 11.25 -3.43
N GLU A 121 7.50 12.15 -2.97
CA GLU A 121 7.95 13.21 -2.05
C GLU A 121 8.29 12.63 -0.67
N LEU A 122 7.45 11.72 -0.15
CA LEU A 122 7.69 11.08 1.15
C LEU A 122 8.94 10.19 1.16
N PHE A 123 9.24 9.49 0.08
CA PHE A 123 10.41 8.61 -0.03
C PHE A 123 11.65 9.28 -0.65
N LYS A 124 11.65 10.60 -0.81
CA LYS A 124 12.73 11.35 -1.45
C LYS A 124 14.10 11.14 -0.81
N ASN A 125 14.15 11.03 0.53
CA ASN A 125 15.37 10.80 1.30
C ASN A 125 16.06 9.46 0.98
N VAL A 126 15.32 8.49 0.45
CA VAL A 126 15.82 7.15 0.09
C VAL A 126 15.67 6.82 -1.39
N SER A 127 15.35 7.82 -2.22
CA SER A 127 15.05 7.63 -3.66
C SER A 127 16.19 7.02 -4.49
N THR A 128 17.42 7.06 -4.00
CA THR A 128 18.60 6.47 -4.66
C THR A 128 18.89 5.04 -4.20
N ILE A 129 18.16 4.53 -3.21
CA ILE A 129 18.35 3.18 -2.66
C ILE A 129 17.48 2.19 -3.41
N ASN A 130 18.11 1.35 -4.25
CA ASN A 130 17.43 0.31 -5.02
C ASN A 130 17.44 -1.06 -4.34
N ASP A 131 18.30 -1.29 -3.37
CA ASP A 131 18.37 -2.51 -2.55
C ASP A 131 17.76 -2.20 -1.19
N PHE A 132 16.56 -2.74 -0.94
CA PHE A 132 15.79 -2.40 0.27
C PHE A 132 16.42 -2.95 1.55
N SER A 133 17.41 -3.85 1.45
CA SER A 133 18.22 -4.25 2.60
C SER A 133 19.14 -3.13 3.11
N LYS A 134 19.34 -2.07 2.31
CA LYS A 134 20.16 -0.89 2.63
C LYS A 134 19.37 0.31 3.11
N LEU A 135 18.06 0.18 3.23
CA LEU A 135 17.24 1.18 3.93
C LEU A 135 17.67 1.26 5.41
N PRO A 136 17.40 2.35 6.11
CA PRO A 136 17.65 2.47 7.55
C PRO A 136 17.19 1.25 8.35
N ILE A 137 16.05 0.65 7.98
CA ILE A 137 15.63 -0.68 8.42
C ILE A 137 15.35 -1.51 7.15
N PRO A 138 15.96 -2.70 6.98
CA PRO A 138 15.67 -3.61 5.89
C PRO A 138 14.17 -3.85 5.69
N PHE A 139 13.73 -3.85 4.45
CA PHE A 139 12.31 -3.85 4.10
C PHE A 139 11.99 -4.79 2.96
N MET A 140 10.77 -5.35 2.98
CA MET A 140 10.14 -5.99 1.83
C MET A 140 8.65 -5.68 1.78
N CYS A 141 8.08 -5.66 0.59
CA CYS A 141 6.63 -5.61 0.41
C CYS A 141 6.14 -6.69 -0.55
N ILE A 142 4.86 -7.04 -0.37
CA ILE A 142 4.22 -8.13 -1.10
C ILE A 142 3.25 -7.55 -2.12
N ALA A 143 3.33 -8.04 -3.36
CA ALA A 143 2.34 -7.81 -4.39
C ALA A 143 1.87 -9.13 -5.00
N THR A 144 0.81 -9.08 -5.77
CA THR A 144 0.30 -10.20 -6.55
C THR A 144 0.56 -9.94 -8.03
N ASN A 145 1.27 -10.83 -8.69
CA ASN A 145 1.43 -10.79 -10.14
C ASN A 145 0.08 -11.18 -10.79
N LEU A 146 -0.49 -10.26 -11.56
CA LEU A 146 -1.83 -10.41 -12.12
C LEU A 146 -1.90 -11.52 -13.20
N GLU A 147 -0.81 -11.74 -13.92
CA GLU A 147 -0.77 -12.70 -15.03
C GLU A 147 -0.59 -14.14 -14.53
N SER A 148 0.26 -14.34 -13.54
CA SER A 148 0.56 -15.68 -13.00
C SER A 148 -0.27 -16.06 -11.78
N GLY A 149 -0.93 -15.09 -11.13
CA GLY A 149 -1.62 -15.30 -9.86
C GLY A 149 -0.70 -15.68 -8.70
N LYS A 150 0.61 -15.39 -8.82
CA LYS A 150 1.59 -15.70 -7.77
C LYS A 150 1.96 -14.45 -6.98
N ILE A 151 2.44 -14.68 -5.75
CA ILE A 151 3.03 -13.61 -4.95
C ILE A 151 4.35 -13.17 -5.57
N GLU A 152 4.63 -11.87 -5.44
CA GLU A 152 5.94 -11.28 -5.67
C GLU A 152 6.40 -10.59 -4.38
N ILE A 153 7.64 -10.82 -4.01
CA ILE A 153 8.28 -10.19 -2.85
C ILE A 153 9.28 -9.18 -3.39
N PHE A 154 8.97 -7.90 -3.25
CA PHE A 154 9.87 -6.84 -3.63
C PHE A 154 10.84 -6.52 -2.48
N GLU A 155 12.13 -6.72 -2.76
CA GLU A 155 13.27 -6.41 -1.87
C GLU A 155 14.28 -5.48 -2.56
N GLN A 156 14.02 -5.16 -3.83
CA GLN A 156 14.87 -4.30 -4.66
C GLN A 156 14.06 -3.66 -5.78
N GLY A 157 14.64 -2.64 -6.41
CA GLY A 157 14.06 -1.88 -7.50
C GLY A 157 13.61 -0.49 -7.06
N ASP A 158 12.64 0.10 -7.75
CA ASP A 158 12.04 1.38 -7.35
C ASP A 158 11.08 1.16 -6.19
N LEU A 159 11.41 1.73 -5.02
CA LEU A 159 10.66 1.55 -3.78
C LEU A 159 9.21 2.03 -3.92
N VAL A 160 9.00 3.17 -4.57
CA VAL A 160 7.67 3.76 -4.76
C VAL A 160 6.82 2.86 -5.64
N SER A 161 7.36 2.38 -6.77
CA SER A 161 6.66 1.46 -7.67
C SER A 161 6.31 0.15 -6.99
N SER A 162 7.21 -0.38 -6.16
CA SER A 162 6.99 -1.63 -5.40
C SER A 162 5.86 -1.47 -4.36
N ILE A 163 5.85 -0.36 -3.62
CA ILE A 163 4.80 -0.03 -2.65
C ILE A 163 3.46 0.21 -3.37
N MET A 164 3.49 0.91 -4.51
CA MET A 164 2.29 1.11 -5.34
C MET A 164 1.72 -0.21 -5.84
N ALA A 165 2.56 -1.13 -6.31
CA ALA A 165 2.15 -2.47 -6.72
C ALA A 165 1.51 -3.25 -5.57
N SER A 166 2.13 -3.17 -4.38
CA SER A 166 1.61 -3.80 -3.16
C SER A 166 0.26 -3.24 -2.72
N SER A 167 -0.09 -2.00 -3.09
CA SER A 167 -1.31 -1.31 -2.67
C SER A 167 -2.30 -1.04 -3.80
N ALA A 168 -2.08 -1.59 -5.00
CA ALA A 168 -2.99 -1.46 -6.13
C ALA A 168 -4.22 -2.37 -5.98
N PHE A 169 -5.14 -1.99 -5.06
CA PHE A 169 -6.34 -2.77 -4.80
C PHE A 169 -7.28 -2.74 -6.02
N PRO A 170 -7.72 -3.93 -6.53
CA PRO A 170 -8.63 -4.01 -7.65
C PRO A 170 -9.90 -3.18 -7.43
N SER A 171 -10.39 -2.55 -8.48
CA SER A 171 -11.52 -1.60 -8.51
C SER A 171 -11.22 -0.20 -7.93
N LEU A 172 -10.20 -0.02 -7.09
CA LEU A 172 -9.80 1.29 -6.60
C LEU A 172 -8.65 1.88 -7.43
N MET A 173 -7.70 1.05 -7.82
CA MET A 173 -6.50 1.47 -8.56
C MET A 173 -6.24 0.56 -9.75
N ASP A 174 -5.67 1.14 -10.81
CA ASP A 174 -5.18 0.37 -11.95
C ASP A 174 -3.99 -0.51 -11.53
N PRO A 175 -3.82 -1.70 -12.16
CA PRO A 175 -2.64 -2.52 -11.95
C PRO A 175 -1.35 -1.74 -12.26
N VAL A 176 -0.33 -1.95 -11.45
CA VAL A 176 0.97 -1.29 -11.61
C VAL A 176 1.86 -2.14 -12.51
N LYS A 177 2.37 -1.53 -13.58
CA LYS A 177 3.36 -2.18 -14.45
C LYS A 177 4.77 -1.96 -13.91
N ILE A 178 5.48 -3.06 -13.62
CA ILE A 178 6.91 -3.06 -13.28
C ILE A 178 7.59 -4.00 -14.27
N ASN A 179 8.52 -3.47 -15.05
CA ASN A 179 9.11 -4.16 -16.21
C ASN A 179 7.99 -4.59 -17.17
N ASP A 180 7.89 -5.88 -17.48
CA ASP A 180 6.88 -6.42 -18.39
C ASP A 180 5.71 -7.11 -17.68
N SER A 181 5.65 -7.06 -16.35
CA SER A 181 4.59 -7.69 -15.55
C SER A 181 3.65 -6.67 -14.91
N LEU A 182 2.39 -7.08 -14.74
CA LEU A 182 1.34 -6.32 -14.07
C LEU A 182 1.13 -6.85 -12.64
N TYR A 183 1.04 -5.93 -11.69
CA TYR A 183 0.89 -6.24 -10.28
C TYR A 183 -0.33 -5.57 -9.67
N ILE A 184 -0.97 -6.27 -8.77
CA ILE A 184 -2.07 -5.79 -7.94
C ILE A 184 -1.76 -6.03 -6.47
N ASP A 185 -2.63 -5.53 -5.60
CA ASP A 185 -2.46 -5.60 -4.13
C ASP A 185 -2.10 -7.01 -3.66
N GLY A 186 -1.08 -7.09 -2.81
CA GLY A 186 -0.61 -8.33 -2.24
C GLY A 186 -1.62 -9.02 -1.33
N ALA A 187 -2.58 -8.27 -0.79
CA ALA A 187 -3.66 -8.81 0.05
C ALA A 187 -4.56 -9.81 -0.68
N MET A 188 -4.51 -9.85 -2.01
CA MET A 188 -5.24 -10.87 -2.79
C MET A 188 -4.76 -12.30 -2.48
N ILE A 189 -3.50 -12.45 -2.04
CA ILE A 189 -2.92 -13.78 -1.70
C ILE A 189 -2.35 -13.77 -0.28
N ILE A 190 -1.52 -12.79 0.09
CA ILE A 190 -0.90 -12.69 1.41
C ILE A 190 -1.18 -11.30 1.99
N ASN A 191 -2.22 -11.22 2.82
CA ASN A 191 -2.55 -9.98 3.51
C ASN A 191 -1.62 -9.69 4.71
N TYR A 192 -1.15 -10.73 5.40
CA TYR A 192 -0.28 -10.63 6.57
C TYR A 192 1.05 -11.36 6.32
N PRO A 193 2.14 -10.63 5.95
CA PRO A 193 3.37 -11.24 5.43
C PRO A 193 4.37 -11.65 6.54
N SER A 194 3.91 -12.35 7.59
CA SER A 194 4.77 -12.82 8.68
C SER A 194 5.67 -13.99 8.29
N LYS A 195 5.20 -14.88 7.40
CA LYS A 195 5.99 -16.04 6.97
C LYS A 195 7.23 -15.63 6.16
N PRO A 196 7.14 -14.80 5.08
CA PRO A 196 8.33 -14.33 4.38
C PRO A 196 9.34 -13.65 5.30
N LEU A 197 8.87 -12.95 6.34
CA LEU A 197 9.73 -12.30 7.31
C LEU A 197 10.50 -13.32 8.17
N LYS A 198 9.84 -14.40 8.61
CA LYS A 198 10.49 -15.49 9.35
C LYS A 198 11.59 -16.17 8.52
N ASP A 199 11.36 -16.33 7.22
CA ASP A 199 12.30 -16.96 6.31
C ASP A 199 13.61 -16.14 6.17
N LYS A 200 13.64 -14.86 6.66
CA LYS A 200 14.86 -14.02 6.77
C LYS A 200 15.68 -14.26 8.03
N GLY A 201 15.37 -15.27 8.81
CA GLY A 201 16.11 -15.59 10.04
C GLY A 201 15.82 -14.61 11.17
N ILE A 202 14.58 -14.12 11.25
CA ILE A 202 14.06 -13.31 12.33
C ILE A 202 13.66 -14.22 13.50
N ASP A 203 14.14 -13.91 14.70
CA ASP A 203 13.89 -14.68 15.90
C ASP A 203 12.51 -14.37 16.51
N ILE A 204 12.12 -13.09 16.52
CA ILE A 204 10.85 -12.60 17.09
C ILE A 204 10.12 -11.77 16.04
N VAL A 205 8.88 -12.12 15.73
CA VAL A 205 8.01 -11.33 14.84
C VAL A 205 6.97 -10.60 15.68
N ILE A 206 7.00 -9.27 15.64
CA ILE A 206 5.91 -8.42 16.10
C ILE A 206 5.00 -8.22 14.90
N GLY A 207 3.74 -8.66 15.03
CA GLY A 207 2.78 -8.60 13.95
C GLY A 207 1.61 -7.68 14.26
N VAL A 208 1.20 -6.89 13.27
CA VAL A 208 -0.03 -6.11 13.32
C VAL A 208 -0.94 -6.62 12.21
N ASP A 209 -1.86 -7.48 12.57
CA ASP A 209 -2.84 -8.07 11.66
C ASP A 209 -4.20 -7.37 11.81
N LEU A 210 -4.64 -6.73 10.75
CA LEU A 210 -5.92 -6.01 10.67
C LEU A 210 -6.98 -6.81 9.91
N SER A 211 -6.69 -8.07 9.61
CA SER A 211 -7.64 -8.97 8.95
C SER A 211 -8.87 -9.16 9.84
N GLN A 212 -10.03 -9.14 9.19
CA GLN A 212 -11.24 -9.62 9.85
C GLN A 212 -11.28 -11.15 9.72
N GLY A 213 -11.79 -11.84 10.74
CA GLY A 213 -12.09 -13.26 10.63
C GLY A 213 -12.98 -13.56 9.41
N LEU A 214 -13.03 -14.82 9.00
CA LEU A 214 -13.88 -15.23 7.88
C LEU A 214 -15.33 -14.79 8.14
N ALA A 215 -15.92 -14.15 7.13
CA ALA A 215 -17.33 -13.74 7.20
C ALA A 215 -18.21 -14.98 7.31
N ASN A 216 -19.23 -14.93 8.17
CA ASN A 216 -20.26 -15.95 8.21
C ASN A 216 -21.02 -15.97 6.86
N ARG A 217 -21.53 -17.16 6.48
CA ARG A 217 -22.24 -17.36 5.22
C ARG A 217 -23.34 -16.33 4.97
N ASP A 218 -24.03 -15.91 6.02
CA ASP A 218 -25.12 -14.93 5.95
C ASP A 218 -24.64 -13.53 5.58
N ASN A 219 -23.38 -13.21 5.88
CA ASN A 219 -22.75 -11.92 5.55
C ASN A 219 -22.12 -11.92 4.14
N LEU A 220 -22.02 -13.07 3.47
CA LEU A 220 -21.49 -13.17 2.11
C LEU A 220 -22.50 -12.71 1.05
N GLN A 221 -23.80 -12.64 1.38
CA GLN A 221 -24.85 -12.21 0.44
C GLN A 221 -24.87 -10.69 0.21
N SER A 222 -24.14 -9.91 1.00
CA SER A 222 -24.06 -8.45 0.85
C SER A 222 -22.77 -7.97 0.18
N ALA A 223 -21.95 -8.87 -0.33
CA ALA A 223 -20.66 -8.56 -0.97
C ALA A 223 -20.74 -8.49 -2.51
N ILE A 224 -21.95 -8.39 -3.08
CA ILE A 224 -22.23 -8.22 -4.52
C ILE A 224 -22.75 -6.81 -4.76
#